data_5e1a017793fe72df94d9d5f2cb9e4684
#
_entry.id   5e1a017793fe72df94d9d5f2cb9e4684
#
_cell.length_a   1.000
_cell.length_b   1.000
_cell.length_c   1.000
_cell.angle_alpha   90.00
_cell.angle_beta   90.00
_cell.angle_gamma   90.00
#
_symmetry.space_group_name_H-M   'P 1'
#
loop_
_entity.id
_entity.type
_entity.pdbx_description
1 polymer ?
#
loop_
_entity_poly.entity_id
_entity_poly.type
_entity_poly.pdbx_seq_one_letter_code
_entity_poly.pdbx_strand_id
1 'polypeptide(L)'
;MKATGIVRRIDDLGRIVIPKEIRRSLRIREGDPLELYTVEGGVVFKKYSPMGEWAAIFEKCSKTLTSLGIPNAWYDRDEAIAGSKRIFPINAPDEITRDPFEFDNVTFLPFWVDGDLYGYVAVSRVDAEERIDTIKAVMEVGRKLMEI
;
A
#
# COMPACT_ATOMS: atom_id res chain seq x y z
N MET A 1 9.50 12.07 20.90
CA MET A 1 10.41 11.20 20.12
C MET A 1 11.03 10.15 21.04
N LYS A 2 11.27 9.00 20.49
CA LYS A 2 11.88 7.89 21.24
C LYS A 2 13.32 7.70 20.74
N ALA A 3 14.29 7.78 21.63
CA ALA A 3 15.69 7.53 21.28
C ALA A 3 15.92 6.04 21.00
N THR A 4 16.64 5.72 19.95
CA THR A 4 17.00 4.35 19.57
C THR A 4 18.37 3.94 20.12
N GLY A 5 19.21 4.90 20.52
CA GLY A 5 20.61 4.67 20.87
C GLY A 5 21.52 4.39 19.68
N ILE A 6 20.98 4.41 18.47
CA ILE A 6 21.72 4.11 17.25
C ILE A 6 22.32 5.40 16.70
N VAL A 7 23.64 5.37 16.42
CA VAL A 7 24.37 6.49 15.82
C VAL A 7 24.96 6.02 14.49
N ARG A 8 24.75 6.80 13.43
CA ARG A 8 25.30 6.52 12.10
C ARG A 8 25.97 7.77 11.56
N ARG A 9 27.01 7.55 10.76
CA ARG A 9 27.73 8.64 10.10
C ARG A 9 27.15 8.90 8.74
N ILE A 10 27.05 10.18 8.39
CA ILE A 10 26.73 10.59 7.03
C ILE A 10 27.96 10.40 6.14
N ASP A 11 27.78 9.86 4.93
CA ASP A 11 28.87 9.66 3.98
C ASP A 11 29.14 10.93 3.13
N ASP A 12 30.11 10.85 2.23
CA ASP A 12 30.50 11.96 1.35
C ASP A 12 29.43 12.36 0.33
N LEU A 13 28.46 11.49 0.09
CA LEU A 13 27.30 11.77 -0.79
C LEU A 13 26.05 12.20 0.00
N GLY A 14 26.16 12.42 1.30
CA GLY A 14 25.04 12.82 2.13
C GLY A 14 24.10 11.68 2.51
N ARG A 15 24.53 10.42 2.42
CA ARG A 15 23.70 9.26 2.72
C ARG A 15 23.91 8.75 4.13
N ILE A 16 22.81 8.26 4.71
CA ILE A 16 22.83 7.56 6.00
C ILE A 16 22.13 6.21 5.79
N VAL A 17 22.71 5.15 6.35
CA VAL A 17 22.09 3.82 6.31
C VAL A 17 21.07 3.71 7.43
N ILE A 18 19.83 3.40 7.08
CA ILE A 18 18.80 3.06 8.07
C ILE A 18 19.06 1.63 8.55
N PRO A 19 19.28 1.40 9.86
CA PRO A 19 19.58 0.07 10.37
C PRO A 19 18.48 -0.95 10.07
N LYS A 20 18.89 -2.21 9.90
CA LYS A 20 18.00 -3.30 9.56
C LYS A 20 16.85 -3.47 10.57
N GLU A 21 17.11 -3.29 11.87
CA GLU A 21 16.09 -3.39 12.91
C GLU A 21 14.99 -2.35 12.74
N ILE A 22 15.37 -1.12 12.40
CA ILE A 22 14.42 -0.03 12.15
C ILE A 22 13.63 -0.29 10.87
N ARG A 23 14.32 -0.69 9.80
CA ARG A 23 13.63 -1.04 8.54
C ARG A 23 12.61 -2.15 8.74
N ARG A 24 12.96 -3.15 9.55
CA ARG A 24 12.09 -4.27 9.83
C ARG A 24 10.87 -3.85 10.68
N SER A 25 11.08 -3.08 11.73
CA SER A 25 9.99 -2.64 12.62
C SER A 25 9.02 -1.68 11.94
N LEU A 26 9.51 -0.85 11.01
CA LEU A 26 8.70 0.09 10.25
C LEU A 26 8.27 -0.47 8.88
N ARG A 27 8.66 -1.70 8.55
CA ARG A 27 8.39 -2.34 7.26
C ARG A 27 8.86 -1.50 6.07
N ILE A 28 10.04 -0.90 6.20
CA ILE A 28 10.70 -0.16 5.12
C ILE A 28 11.45 -1.15 4.24
N ARG A 29 11.08 -1.18 2.95
CA ARG A 29 11.65 -2.09 1.96
C ARG A 29 12.37 -1.28 0.88
N GLU A 30 13.26 -1.95 0.16
CA GLU A 30 13.92 -1.35 -0.99
C GLU A 30 12.88 -0.78 -1.96
N GLY A 31 13.10 0.45 -2.40
CA GLY A 31 12.20 1.14 -3.30
C GLY A 31 11.00 1.83 -2.64
N ASP A 32 10.80 1.66 -1.32
CA ASP A 32 9.72 2.36 -0.64
C ASP A 32 9.98 3.87 -0.64
N PRO A 33 9.00 4.69 -1.02
CA PRO A 33 9.13 6.14 -0.93
C PRO A 33 9.05 6.59 0.53
N LEU A 34 9.95 7.48 0.91
CA LEU A 34 9.94 8.10 2.23
C LEU A 34 9.78 9.61 2.07
N GLU A 35 8.91 10.20 2.85
CA GLU A 35 8.76 11.64 2.92
C GLU A 35 9.64 12.18 4.04
N LEU A 36 10.34 13.27 3.73
CA LEU A 36 11.27 13.92 4.65
C LEU A 36 10.63 15.16 5.26
N TYR A 37 10.70 15.24 6.57
CA TYR A 37 10.30 16.43 7.32
C TYR A 37 11.48 16.97 8.09
N THR A 38 11.62 18.30 8.13
CA THR A 38 12.59 18.93 9.03
C THR A 38 11.89 19.31 10.32
N VAL A 39 12.56 19.06 11.43
CA VAL A 39 12.17 19.51 12.76
C VAL A 39 13.33 20.28 13.36
N GLU A 40 13.12 20.99 14.46
CA GLU A 40 14.22 21.70 15.12
C GLU A 40 15.31 20.69 15.52
N GLY A 41 16.49 20.88 14.92
CA GLY A 41 17.67 20.04 15.20
C GLY A 41 17.65 18.67 14.55
N GLY A 42 16.73 18.39 13.60
CA GLY A 42 16.68 17.06 13.02
C GLY A 42 15.90 16.91 11.74
N VAL A 43 15.90 15.68 11.24
CA VAL A 43 15.14 15.26 10.07
C VAL A 43 14.32 14.04 10.45
N VAL A 44 13.07 14.00 10.03
CA VAL A 44 12.16 12.86 10.22
C VAL A 44 11.84 12.25 8.87
N PHE A 45 11.99 10.94 8.77
CA PHE A 45 11.57 10.16 7.61
C PHE A 45 10.30 9.39 7.95
N LYS A 46 9.28 9.54 7.12
CA LYS A 46 8.03 8.77 7.25
C LYS A 46 7.75 8.02 5.98
N LYS A 47 7.21 6.82 6.10
CA LYS A 47 6.73 6.11 4.92
C LYS A 47 5.65 6.93 4.23
N TYR A 48 5.79 7.09 2.93
CA TYR A 48 4.83 7.79 2.10
C TYR A 48 3.88 6.78 1.45
N SER A 49 2.59 7.00 1.59
CA SER A 49 1.56 6.19 0.96
C SER A 49 0.83 7.02 -0.09
N PRO A 50 1.16 6.86 -1.38
CA PRO A 50 0.43 7.56 -2.44
C PRO A 50 -1.07 7.26 -2.41
N MET A 51 -1.46 6.01 -2.11
CA MET A 51 -2.86 5.64 -2.00
C MET A 51 -3.55 6.31 -0.81
N GLY A 52 -2.82 6.58 0.27
CA GLY A 52 -3.36 7.25 1.44
C GLY A 52 -3.87 8.66 1.14
N GLU A 53 -3.21 9.38 0.24
CA GLU A 53 -3.66 10.71 -0.20
C GLU A 53 -4.99 10.66 -0.96
N TRP A 54 -5.28 9.55 -1.61
CA TRP A 54 -6.48 9.34 -2.41
C TRP A 54 -7.49 8.41 -1.73
N ALA A 55 -7.39 8.24 -0.41
CA ALA A 55 -8.18 7.29 0.35
C ALA A 55 -9.70 7.46 0.12
N ALA A 56 -10.19 8.69 -0.01
CA ALA A 56 -11.60 8.96 -0.26
C ALA A 56 -12.09 8.35 -1.58
N ILE A 57 -11.25 8.36 -2.62
CA ILE A 57 -11.56 7.75 -3.92
C ILE A 57 -11.65 6.23 -3.77
N PHE A 58 -10.67 5.62 -3.12
CA PHE A 58 -10.63 4.16 -2.94
C PHE A 58 -11.74 3.67 -2.04
N GLU A 59 -12.16 4.48 -1.07
CA GLU A 59 -13.32 4.15 -0.27
C GLU A 59 -14.61 4.10 -1.09
N LYS A 60 -14.78 5.02 -2.02
CA LYS A 60 -15.91 5.00 -2.96
C LYS A 60 -15.84 3.79 -3.90
N CYS A 61 -14.67 3.48 -4.41
CA CYS A 61 -14.46 2.29 -5.24
C CYS A 61 -14.77 1.00 -4.47
N SER A 62 -14.33 0.93 -3.23
CA SER A 62 -14.62 -0.20 -2.35
C SER A 62 -16.13 -0.37 -2.11
N LYS A 63 -16.84 0.72 -1.82
CA LYS A 63 -18.29 0.71 -1.65
C LYS A 63 -19.02 0.28 -2.92
N THR A 64 -18.51 0.68 -4.07
CA THR A 64 -19.07 0.27 -5.37
C THR A 64 -18.95 -1.24 -5.55
N LEU A 65 -17.79 -1.81 -5.31
CA LEU A 65 -17.60 -3.27 -5.37
C LEU A 65 -18.50 -3.99 -4.37
N THR A 66 -18.63 -3.49 -3.16
CA THR A 66 -19.51 -4.05 -2.13
C THR A 66 -20.97 -4.04 -2.58
N SER A 67 -21.41 -2.95 -3.20
CA SER A 67 -22.78 -2.86 -3.72
C SER A 67 -23.06 -3.81 -4.87
N LEU A 68 -22.01 -4.24 -5.58
CA LEU A 68 -22.08 -5.25 -6.64
C LEU A 68 -21.96 -6.69 -6.10
N GLY A 69 -21.96 -6.87 -4.78
CA GLY A 69 -21.84 -8.17 -4.14
C GLY A 69 -20.42 -8.72 -4.09
N ILE A 70 -19.41 -7.87 -4.22
CA ILE A 70 -18.00 -8.26 -4.18
C ILE A 70 -17.37 -7.71 -2.91
N PRO A 71 -17.24 -8.51 -1.83
CA PRO A 71 -16.44 -8.10 -0.68
C PRO A 71 -15.00 -7.82 -1.09
N ASN A 72 -14.43 -6.75 -0.58
CA ASN A 72 -13.11 -6.30 -1.02
C ASN A 72 -12.40 -5.51 0.07
N ALA A 73 -11.09 -5.38 -0.08
CA ALA A 73 -10.29 -4.44 0.69
C ALA A 73 -9.22 -3.83 -0.23
N TRP A 74 -8.93 -2.57 -0.02
CA TRP A 74 -7.92 -1.84 -0.76
C TRP A 74 -6.77 -1.54 0.18
N TYR A 75 -5.58 -1.87 -0.26
CA TYR A 75 -4.34 -1.73 0.52
C TYR A 75 -3.41 -0.73 -0.15
N ASP A 76 -2.73 0.06 0.66
CA ASP A 76 -1.44 0.56 0.21
C ASP A 76 -0.45 -0.63 0.24
N ARG A 77 0.84 -0.38 0.20
CA ARG A 77 1.79 -1.50 0.20
C ARG A 77 1.89 -2.22 1.57
N ASP A 78 1.24 -1.71 2.61
CA ASP A 78 1.36 -2.23 3.97
C ASP A 78 0.02 -2.62 4.59
N GLU A 79 -0.94 -1.71 4.64
CA GLU A 79 -2.18 -1.92 5.38
C GLU A 79 -3.42 -1.58 4.56
N ALA A 80 -4.55 -2.09 5.02
CA ALA A 80 -5.84 -1.79 4.42
C ALA A 80 -6.23 -0.34 4.67
N ILE A 81 -6.54 0.38 3.59
CA ILE A 81 -6.98 1.79 3.63
C ILE A 81 -8.46 1.96 3.34
N ALA A 82 -9.11 0.95 2.78
CA ALA A 82 -10.56 0.94 2.52
C ALA A 82 -11.06 -0.50 2.48
N GLY A 83 -12.34 -0.69 2.67
CA GLY A 83 -13.03 -1.97 2.54
C GLY A 83 -13.26 -2.70 3.84
N SER A 84 -13.51 -4.01 3.76
CA SER A 84 -13.87 -4.82 4.91
C SER A 84 -12.65 -5.37 5.64
N LYS A 85 -12.32 -4.75 6.76
CA LYS A 85 -11.24 -5.19 7.66
C LYS A 85 -11.59 -6.45 8.47
N ARG A 86 -12.84 -6.91 8.42
CA ARG A 86 -13.29 -8.12 9.14
C ARG A 86 -13.05 -9.39 8.34
N ILE A 87 -13.11 -9.29 7.01
CA ILE A 87 -13.02 -10.42 6.10
C ILE A 87 -11.59 -10.61 5.60
N PHE A 88 -10.87 -9.50 5.42
CA PHE A 88 -9.53 -9.49 4.84
C PHE A 88 -8.47 -9.14 5.89
N PRO A 89 -7.21 -9.56 5.69
CA PRO A 89 -6.12 -9.21 6.60
C PRO A 89 -5.97 -7.70 6.81
N ILE A 90 -5.54 -7.30 8.00
CA ILE A 90 -5.28 -5.88 8.30
C ILE A 90 -4.09 -5.38 7.50
N ASN A 91 -3.05 -6.20 7.40
CA ASN A 91 -1.84 -5.87 6.65
C ASN A 91 -1.77 -6.65 5.35
N ALA A 92 -1.26 -6.02 4.30
CA ALA A 92 -0.91 -6.72 3.08
C ALA A 92 0.23 -7.72 3.37
N PRO A 93 0.29 -8.85 2.64
CA PRO A 93 1.45 -9.74 2.72
C PRO A 93 2.75 -9.01 2.34
N ASP A 94 3.88 -9.48 2.86
CA ASP A 94 5.19 -8.87 2.62
C ASP A 94 5.70 -9.02 1.18
N GLU A 95 5.00 -9.78 0.37
CA GLU A 95 5.38 -9.98 -1.02
C GLU A 95 5.16 -8.73 -1.85
N ILE A 96 6.21 -8.33 -2.57
CA ILE A 96 6.12 -7.26 -3.57
C ILE A 96 6.14 -7.95 -4.92
N THR A 97 4.99 -8.07 -5.56
CA THR A 97 4.88 -8.71 -6.85
C THR A 97 4.09 -7.84 -7.82
N ARG A 98 4.48 -7.91 -9.08
CA ARG A 98 3.77 -7.25 -10.17
C ARG A 98 2.56 -8.04 -10.65
N ASP A 99 2.53 -9.32 -10.34
CA ASP A 99 1.46 -10.22 -10.75
C ASP A 99 0.47 -10.46 -9.61
N PRO A 100 -0.79 -10.79 -9.92
CA PRO A 100 -1.74 -11.22 -8.91
C PRO A 100 -1.20 -12.43 -8.14
N PHE A 101 -1.45 -12.47 -6.85
CA PHE A 101 -1.04 -13.61 -6.02
C PHE A 101 -2.13 -13.97 -5.01
N GLU A 102 -2.08 -15.20 -4.52
CA GLU A 102 -3.07 -15.72 -3.58
C GLU A 102 -2.44 -15.92 -2.19
N PHE A 103 -3.23 -15.62 -1.17
CA PHE A 103 -2.90 -15.88 0.22
C PHE A 103 -4.20 -16.14 0.99
N ASP A 104 -4.33 -17.34 1.62
CA ASP A 104 -5.51 -17.74 2.40
C ASP A 104 -6.85 -17.55 1.65
N ASN A 105 -6.95 -18.06 0.42
CA ASN A 105 -8.13 -17.93 -0.45
C ASN A 105 -8.51 -16.49 -0.80
N VAL A 106 -7.61 -15.55 -0.56
CA VAL A 106 -7.72 -14.16 -0.99
C VAL A 106 -6.78 -13.93 -2.15
N THR A 107 -7.27 -13.32 -3.20
CA THR A 107 -6.45 -12.89 -4.33
C THR A 107 -6.15 -11.41 -4.19
N PHE A 108 -4.86 -11.07 -4.22
CA PHE A 108 -4.36 -9.71 -4.21
C PHE A 108 -4.06 -9.28 -5.64
N LEU A 109 -4.75 -8.26 -6.10
CA LEU A 109 -4.58 -7.70 -7.44
C LEU A 109 -3.72 -6.44 -7.32
N PRO A 110 -2.54 -6.40 -7.95
CA PRO A 110 -1.69 -5.22 -7.88
C PRO A 110 -2.37 -3.99 -8.51
N PHE A 111 -2.25 -2.86 -7.84
CA PHE A 111 -2.77 -1.58 -8.31
C PHE A 111 -1.60 -0.71 -8.77
N TRP A 112 -1.50 -0.55 -10.08
CA TRP A 112 -0.42 0.18 -10.75
C TRP A 112 -0.89 1.56 -11.17
N VAL A 113 -0.04 2.56 -10.98
CA VAL A 113 -0.24 3.92 -11.50
C VAL A 113 1.06 4.37 -12.13
N ASP A 114 1.02 4.68 -13.42
CA ASP A 114 2.18 5.14 -14.21
C ASP A 114 3.43 4.26 -14.08
N GLY A 115 3.23 2.96 -13.97
CA GLY A 115 4.32 1.99 -13.86
C GLY A 115 4.79 1.71 -12.43
N ASP A 116 4.29 2.44 -11.45
CA ASP A 116 4.63 2.23 -10.04
C ASP A 116 3.53 1.44 -9.32
N LEU A 117 3.96 0.52 -8.46
CA LEU A 117 3.04 -0.24 -7.61
C LEU A 117 2.61 0.62 -6.42
N TYR A 118 1.34 1.02 -6.40
CA TYR A 118 0.78 1.80 -5.31
C TYR A 118 0.24 0.93 -4.17
N GLY A 119 -0.30 -0.22 -4.50
CA GLY A 119 -0.88 -1.13 -3.52
C GLY A 119 -1.62 -2.29 -4.17
N TYR A 120 -2.65 -2.79 -3.49
CA TYR A 120 -3.38 -3.99 -3.91
C TYR A 120 -4.87 -3.84 -3.66
N VAL A 121 -5.65 -4.55 -4.47
CA VAL A 121 -7.07 -4.81 -4.20
C VAL A 121 -7.21 -6.28 -3.84
N ALA A 122 -7.77 -6.59 -2.68
CA ALA A 122 -8.03 -7.95 -2.23
C ALA A 122 -9.48 -8.31 -2.44
N VAL A 123 -9.71 -9.46 -3.04
CA VAL A 123 -11.03 -10.07 -3.22
C VAL A 123 -10.92 -11.57 -2.94
N SER A 124 -12.04 -12.26 -2.80
CA SER A 124 -12.00 -13.71 -2.71
C SER A 124 -11.46 -14.32 -4.02
N ARG A 125 -10.85 -15.49 -3.92
CA ARG A 125 -10.35 -16.20 -5.09
C ARG A 125 -11.48 -16.45 -6.12
N VAL A 126 -12.66 -16.79 -5.65
CA VAL A 126 -13.82 -17.04 -6.52
C VAL A 126 -14.21 -15.77 -7.27
N ASP A 127 -14.30 -14.63 -6.60
CA ASP A 127 -14.63 -13.37 -7.26
C ASP A 127 -13.53 -12.95 -8.24
N ALA A 128 -12.28 -13.20 -7.92
CA ALA A 128 -11.15 -12.94 -8.83
C ALA A 128 -11.25 -13.76 -10.11
N GLU A 129 -11.74 -14.99 -10.04
CA GLU A 129 -11.94 -15.84 -11.21
C GLU A 129 -13.19 -15.48 -12.01
N GLU A 130 -14.33 -15.28 -11.33
CA GLU A 130 -15.62 -15.13 -11.97
C GLU A 130 -15.99 -13.68 -12.32
N ARG A 131 -15.44 -12.72 -11.60
CA ARG A 131 -15.82 -11.30 -11.69
C ARG A 131 -14.66 -10.36 -11.93
N ILE A 132 -13.59 -10.87 -12.49
CA ILE A 132 -12.34 -10.11 -12.69
C ILE A 132 -12.55 -8.85 -13.56
N ASP A 133 -13.38 -8.92 -14.58
CA ASP A 133 -13.63 -7.79 -15.48
C ASP A 133 -14.31 -6.64 -14.74
N THR A 134 -15.27 -6.93 -13.89
CA THR A 134 -15.95 -5.94 -13.06
C THR A 134 -14.96 -5.30 -12.06
N ILE A 135 -14.15 -6.12 -11.42
CA ILE A 135 -13.15 -5.65 -10.45
C ILE A 135 -12.14 -4.73 -11.14
N LYS A 136 -11.60 -5.14 -12.27
CA LYS A 136 -10.64 -4.34 -13.04
C LYS A 136 -11.25 -3.03 -13.55
N ALA A 137 -12.54 -3.05 -13.93
CA ALA A 137 -13.23 -1.83 -14.35
C ALA A 137 -13.30 -0.81 -13.21
N VAL A 138 -13.63 -1.24 -11.99
CA VAL A 138 -13.66 -0.35 -10.83
C VAL A 138 -12.25 0.15 -10.47
N MET A 139 -11.25 -0.73 -10.56
CA MET A 139 -9.85 -0.31 -10.35
C MET A 139 -9.43 0.76 -11.34
N GLU A 140 -9.82 0.62 -12.60
CA GLU A 140 -9.53 1.62 -13.65
C GLU A 140 -10.23 2.95 -13.38
N VAL A 141 -11.48 2.92 -12.92
CA VAL A 141 -12.19 4.16 -12.50
C VAL A 141 -11.41 4.86 -11.38
N GLY A 142 -10.96 4.12 -10.38
CA GLY A 142 -10.14 4.67 -9.30
C GLY A 142 -8.88 5.33 -9.81
N ARG A 143 -8.19 4.66 -10.72
CA ARG A 143 -6.96 5.18 -11.36
C ARG A 143 -7.23 6.47 -12.12
N LYS A 144 -8.30 6.52 -12.89
CA LYS A 144 -8.68 7.71 -13.66
C LYS A 144 -9.05 8.89 -12.76
N LEU A 145 -9.69 8.65 -11.64
CA LEU A 145 -10.05 9.70 -10.69
C LEU A 145 -8.82 10.33 -10.03
N MET A 146 -7.71 9.59 -9.93
CA MET A 146 -6.44 10.12 -9.41
C MET A 146 -5.76 11.08 -10.37
N GLU A 147 -6.08 11.01 -11.66
CA GLU A 147 -5.47 11.86 -12.69
C GLU A 147 -6.07 13.26 -12.79
N ILE A 148 -7.10 13.55 -12.01
CA ILE A 148 -7.84 14.83 -12.08
C ILE A 148 -7.16 15.92 -11.24
#